data_20aea3ad7cddea8c53ba6617d93aa219
#
_entry.id   20aea3ad7cddea8c53ba6617d93aa219
#
_cell.length_a   1.000
_cell.length_b   1.000
_cell.length_c   1.000
_cell.angle_alpha   90.00
_cell.angle_beta   90.00
_cell.angle_gamma   90.00
#
_symmetry.space_group_name_H-M   'P 1'
#
loop_
_entity.id
_entity.type
_entity.pdbx_description
1 polymer ?
#
loop_
_entity_poly.entity_id
_entity_poly.type
_entity_poly.pdbx_seq_one_letter_code
_entity_poly.pdbx_strand_id
1 'polypeptide(L)'
;NLMNLAGNFDQVWLKDNYMHSDGTYYDWNRGDVWNINPYWVQYAMKNTTQKDQYFAVASFKYSVNKNLYFKLTGGGENVNFSFMDYIPYSTPSTLLGQLQKSTFENKSYNVEFIANYQNSFKRFNYGITLGGNVYHVDNKSHTITAKNMSMHETVALQSFLQKEITEGSWRKEINSLFGMVNLSWKDLLYADVTLRRDQSSTLPVNNNVYFYPSVGGSFLFSELIKPNPILSFGKLRASWAQVGSDADPFMLDLNYIMTDKTFGNYSTGYISTGTIPNKDLKPSKTNSFEIGVDLKFLNNRIGLDFTYYKQNSNNQIMNVATSVT
;
A
#
# COMPACT_ATOMS: atom_id res chain seq x y z
N ASN A 1 4.19 -2.07 29.52
CA ASN A 1 5.41 -1.82 28.78
C ASN A 1 6.58 -1.62 29.76
N LEU A 2 7.55 -2.56 29.79
CA LEU A 2 8.68 -2.54 30.74
C LEU A 2 9.46 -1.23 30.72
N MET A 3 9.51 -0.54 29.57
CA MET A 3 10.23 0.74 29.42
C MET A 3 9.51 1.93 30.09
N ASN A 4 8.24 1.80 30.43
CA ASN A 4 7.47 2.88 31.08
C ASN A 4 7.43 2.72 32.62
N LEU A 5 8.00 1.64 33.16
CA LEU A 5 8.09 1.47 34.60
C LEU A 5 9.24 2.31 35.16
N ALA A 6 9.02 2.88 36.32
CA ALA A 6 10.10 3.56 37.04
C ALA A 6 11.22 2.57 37.35
N GLY A 7 12.48 3.00 37.25
CA GLY A 7 13.65 2.12 37.37
C GLY A 7 13.86 1.48 38.75
N ASN A 8 13.05 1.85 39.75
CA ASN A 8 13.08 1.30 41.11
C ASN A 8 12.09 0.14 41.36
N PHE A 9 11.34 -0.29 40.31
CA PHE A 9 10.49 -1.47 40.47
C PHE A 9 11.27 -2.76 40.39
N ASP A 10 11.00 -3.66 41.34
CA ASP A 10 11.55 -5.03 41.34
C ASP A 10 10.87 -5.85 40.24
N GLN A 11 11.61 -6.09 39.16
CA GLN A 11 11.14 -6.86 38.03
C GLN A 11 10.95 -8.34 38.30
N VAL A 12 11.74 -8.90 39.22
CA VAL A 12 11.60 -10.30 39.64
C VAL A 12 10.28 -10.47 40.38
N TRP A 13 10.01 -9.56 41.33
CA TRP A 13 8.74 -9.56 42.03
C TRP A 13 7.53 -9.41 41.06
N LEU A 14 7.59 -8.50 40.09
CA LEU A 14 6.52 -8.34 39.10
C LEU A 14 6.30 -9.60 38.26
N LYS A 15 7.38 -10.32 37.94
CA LYS A 15 7.32 -11.58 37.20
C LYS A 15 6.66 -12.69 38.00
N ASP A 16 7.01 -12.78 39.28
CA ASP A 16 6.51 -13.83 40.19
C ASP A 16 5.06 -13.54 40.64
N ASN A 17 4.64 -12.27 40.58
CA ASN A 17 3.32 -11.81 41.03
C ASN A 17 2.52 -11.15 39.89
N TYR A 18 2.45 -11.75 38.71
CA TYR A 18 1.60 -11.25 37.62
C TYR A 18 0.21 -11.87 37.58
N MET A 19 0.02 -13.02 38.28
CA MET A 19 -1.18 -13.83 38.25
C MET A 19 -1.40 -14.49 39.61
N HIS A 20 -2.65 -14.62 40.04
CA HIS A 20 -3.07 -15.42 41.17
C HIS A 20 -3.02 -16.93 40.86
N SER A 21 -3.08 -17.78 41.87
CA SER A 21 -3.12 -19.25 41.70
C SER A 21 -4.33 -19.77 40.95
N ASP A 22 -5.42 -19.02 40.93
CA ASP A 22 -6.65 -19.32 40.20
C ASP A 22 -6.60 -18.83 38.74
N GLY A 23 -5.48 -18.27 38.27
CA GLY A 23 -5.31 -17.80 36.91
C GLY A 23 -5.79 -16.37 36.65
N THR A 24 -6.23 -15.64 37.68
CA THR A 24 -6.67 -14.26 37.55
C THR A 24 -5.53 -13.26 37.66
N TYR A 25 -5.74 -12.03 37.13
CA TYR A 25 -4.74 -10.96 37.19
C TYR A 25 -4.43 -10.56 38.63
N TYR A 26 -3.16 -10.46 38.99
CA TYR A 26 -2.73 -9.88 40.25
C TYR A 26 -2.64 -8.37 40.16
N ASP A 27 -3.52 -7.68 40.89
CA ASP A 27 -3.57 -6.20 40.90
C ASP A 27 -2.44 -5.62 41.75
N TRP A 28 -1.32 -5.31 41.11
CA TRP A 28 -0.12 -4.77 41.75
C TRP A 28 -0.15 -3.23 41.94
N ASN A 29 -1.04 -2.52 41.23
CA ASN A 29 -1.04 -1.07 41.14
C ASN A 29 -2.43 -0.42 41.44
N ARG A 30 -3.27 -1.10 42.21
CA ARG A 30 -4.57 -0.61 42.68
C ARG A 30 -5.56 -0.27 41.57
N GLY A 31 -5.64 -1.10 40.57
CA GLY A 31 -6.62 -0.97 39.47
C GLY A 31 -6.27 0.02 38.39
N ASP A 32 -5.01 0.47 38.29
CA ASP A 32 -4.60 1.30 37.16
C ASP A 32 -4.63 0.52 35.86
N VAL A 33 -5.59 0.87 35.01
CA VAL A 33 -5.83 0.20 33.72
C VAL A 33 -4.74 0.52 32.66
N TRP A 34 -3.95 1.55 32.85
CA TRP A 34 -2.91 1.98 31.91
C TRP A 34 -1.55 1.31 32.16
N ASN A 35 -1.29 0.88 33.39
CA ASN A 35 -0.04 0.25 33.81
C ASN A 35 -0.26 -1.21 34.20
N ILE A 36 -0.76 -2.01 33.28
CA ILE A 36 -0.94 -3.45 33.45
C ILE A 36 0.45 -4.11 33.64
N ASN A 37 0.56 -5.11 34.55
CA ASN A 37 1.80 -5.85 34.75
C ASN A 37 2.35 -6.37 33.42
N PRO A 38 3.58 -6.00 33.01
CA PRO A 38 4.17 -6.40 31.74
C PRO A 38 4.24 -7.91 31.53
N TYR A 39 4.41 -8.68 32.60
CA TYR A 39 4.46 -10.13 32.53
C TYR A 39 3.09 -10.76 32.32
N TRP A 40 2.00 -10.13 32.81
CA TRP A 40 0.64 -10.50 32.42
C TRP A 40 0.41 -10.29 30.93
N VAL A 41 0.83 -9.15 30.40
CA VAL A 41 0.74 -8.86 28.97
C VAL A 41 1.52 -9.87 28.13
N GLN A 42 2.70 -10.27 28.61
CA GLN A 42 3.58 -11.19 27.88
C GLN A 42 3.14 -12.65 27.95
N TYR A 43 2.64 -13.11 29.10
CA TYR A 43 2.40 -14.54 29.33
C TYR A 43 0.92 -14.93 29.29
N ALA A 44 0.01 -14.05 29.72
CA ALA A 44 -1.41 -14.34 29.77
C ALA A 44 -2.18 -13.82 28.56
N MET A 45 -1.89 -12.61 28.10
CA MET A 45 -2.48 -12.09 26.84
C MET A 45 -1.82 -12.79 25.65
N LYS A 46 -2.62 -13.09 24.62
CA LYS A 46 -2.12 -13.76 23.41
C LYS A 46 -2.46 -12.94 22.20
N ASN A 47 -1.45 -12.52 21.48
CA ASN A 47 -1.56 -11.88 20.18
C ASN A 47 -0.82 -12.74 19.16
N THR A 48 -1.54 -13.24 18.17
CA THR A 48 -0.95 -14.06 17.11
C THR A 48 -1.33 -13.51 15.75
N THR A 49 -0.36 -13.48 14.87
CA THR A 49 -0.51 -13.05 13.48
C THR A 49 0.04 -14.15 12.58
N GLN A 50 -0.74 -14.52 11.58
CA GLN A 50 -0.30 -15.42 10.52
C GLN A 50 -0.54 -14.73 9.17
N LYS A 51 0.44 -14.80 8.30
CA LYS A 51 0.35 -14.29 6.93
C LYS A 51 0.79 -15.38 5.96
N ASP A 52 -0.12 -15.78 5.08
CA ASP A 52 0.15 -16.68 3.98
C ASP A 52 0.06 -15.89 2.68
N GLN A 53 1.12 -15.93 1.88
CA GLN A 53 1.21 -15.18 0.64
C GLN A 53 1.62 -16.12 -0.50
N TYR A 54 0.81 -16.14 -1.54
CA TYR A 54 1.05 -16.89 -2.76
C TYR A 54 1.08 -15.93 -3.92
N PHE A 55 2.10 -16.01 -4.74
CA PHE A 55 2.14 -15.24 -5.98
C PHE A 55 2.63 -16.13 -7.13
N ALA A 56 2.13 -15.84 -8.31
CA ALA A 56 2.55 -16.49 -9.53
C ALA A 56 2.60 -15.48 -10.67
N VAL A 57 3.62 -15.58 -11.52
CA VAL A 57 3.75 -14.78 -12.72
C VAL A 57 4.16 -15.68 -13.86
N ALA A 58 3.47 -15.56 -14.99
CA ALA A 58 3.82 -16.23 -16.22
C ALA A 58 3.94 -15.21 -17.35
N SER A 59 4.89 -15.36 -18.24
CA SER A 59 5.02 -14.53 -19.42
C SER A 59 5.29 -15.35 -20.65
N PHE A 60 4.68 -14.95 -21.75
CA PHE A 60 4.89 -15.49 -23.08
C PHE A 60 5.39 -14.36 -23.98
N LYS A 61 6.54 -14.60 -24.64
CA LYS A 61 7.12 -13.66 -25.61
C LYS A 61 7.21 -14.34 -26.96
N TYR A 62 6.62 -13.70 -27.96
CA TYR A 62 6.70 -14.12 -29.35
C TYR A 62 7.48 -13.08 -30.17
N SER A 63 8.65 -13.45 -30.67
CA SER A 63 9.48 -12.60 -31.51
C SER A 63 9.19 -12.90 -32.98
N VAL A 64 8.56 -11.94 -33.67
CA VAL A 64 8.28 -12.06 -35.11
C VAL A 64 9.57 -12.01 -35.91
N ASN A 65 10.46 -11.11 -35.50
CA ASN A 65 11.81 -10.96 -36.05
C ASN A 65 12.69 -10.25 -35.00
N LYS A 66 13.93 -9.88 -35.37
CA LYS A 66 14.88 -9.18 -34.49
C LYS A 66 14.40 -7.80 -34.03
N ASN A 67 13.42 -7.22 -34.72
CA ASN A 67 12.94 -5.86 -34.49
C ASN A 67 11.59 -5.79 -33.78
N LEU A 68 10.73 -6.83 -33.95
CA LEU A 68 9.34 -6.84 -33.46
C LEU A 68 9.08 -8.04 -32.58
N TYR A 69 8.57 -7.78 -31.37
CA TYR A 69 8.04 -8.82 -30.51
C TYR A 69 6.73 -8.41 -29.83
N PHE A 70 5.97 -9.42 -29.46
CA PHE A 70 4.81 -9.33 -28.60
C PHE A 70 5.08 -10.05 -27.29
N LYS A 71 4.62 -9.49 -26.18
CA LYS A 71 4.74 -10.10 -24.86
C LYS A 71 3.40 -10.03 -24.14
N LEU A 72 2.95 -11.18 -23.64
CA LEU A 72 1.81 -11.28 -22.73
C LEU A 72 2.36 -11.69 -21.37
N THR A 73 2.02 -10.96 -20.33
CA THR A 73 2.38 -11.27 -18.94
C THR A 73 1.11 -11.33 -18.11
N GLY A 74 0.89 -12.44 -17.41
CA GLY A 74 -0.16 -12.58 -16.43
C GLY A 74 0.45 -12.90 -15.07
N GLY A 75 -0.01 -12.21 -14.05
CA GLY A 75 0.42 -12.47 -12.67
C GLY A 75 -0.72 -12.27 -11.70
N GLY A 76 -0.66 -12.96 -10.57
CA GLY A 76 -1.61 -12.83 -9.50
C GLY A 76 -0.98 -13.10 -8.15
N GLU A 77 -1.59 -12.51 -7.14
CA GLU A 77 -1.20 -12.64 -5.75
C GLU A 77 -2.44 -12.90 -4.89
N ASN A 78 -2.31 -13.80 -3.93
CA ASN A 78 -3.29 -14.01 -2.87
C ASN A 78 -2.56 -13.88 -1.52
N VAL A 79 -3.01 -12.93 -0.70
CA VAL A 79 -2.52 -12.71 0.66
C VAL A 79 -3.65 -12.99 1.62
N ASN A 80 -3.47 -14.00 2.47
CA ASN A 80 -4.34 -14.30 3.59
C ASN A 80 -3.64 -13.87 4.89
N PHE A 81 -4.28 -12.98 5.62
CA PHE A 81 -3.78 -12.50 6.90
C PHE A 81 -4.80 -12.84 7.98
N SER A 82 -4.38 -13.53 9.01
CA SER A 82 -5.20 -13.81 10.19
C SER A 82 -4.56 -13.23 11.45
N PHE A 83 -5.39 -12.67 12.27
CA PHE A 83 -5.01 -12.03 13.52
C PHE A 83 -5.90 -12.54 14.64
N MET A 84 -5.32 -12.88 15.76
CA MET A 84 -6.03 -13.22 16.99
C MET A 84 -5.47 -12.41 18.14
N ASP A 85 -6.32 -11.71 18.85
CA ASP A 85 -6.01 -10.97 20.07
C ASP A 85 -6.90 -11.47 21.19
N TYR A 86 -6.28 -11.99 22.25
CA TYR A 86 -6.94 -12.49 23.42
C TYR A 86 -6.51 -11.72 24.66
N ILE A 87 -7.49 -11.11 25.31
CA ILE A 87 -7.36 -10.45 26.61
C ILE A 87 -8.06 -11.32 27.65
N PRO A 88 -7.34 -11.90 28.61
CA PRO A 88 -7.92 -12.79 29.62
C PRO A 88 -8.94 -12.08 30.52
N TYR A 89 -9.82 -12.87 31.11
CA TYR A 89 -10.64 -12.46 32.23
C TYR A 89 -9.82 -11.84 33.35
N SER A 90 -10.39 -10.90 34.11
CA SER A 90 -9.75 -10.13 35.18
C SER A 90 -8.71 -9.10 34.74
N THR A 91 -8.38 -8.96 33.45
CA THR A 91 -7.47 -7.89 32.99
C THR A 91 -8.07 -6.52 33.27
N PRO A 92 -7.38 -5.57 33.94
CA PRO A 92 -7.94 -4.29 34.37
C PRO A 92 -8.60 -3.47 33.28
N SER A 93 -8.06 -3.47 32.07
CA SER A 93 -8.64 -2.78 30.91
C SER A 93 -9.91 -3.44 30.36
N THR A 94 -10.12 -4.73 30.65
CA THR A 94 -11.20 -5.54 30.08
C THR A 94 -11.55 -6.67 31.05
N LEU A 95 -12.18 -6.31 32.18
CA LEU A 95 -12.40 -7.20 33.33
C LEU A 95 -13.07 -8.54 32.98
N LEU A 96 -13.96 -8.56 32.00
CA LEU A 96 -14.68 -9.76 31.58
C LEU A 96 -14.03 -10.46 30.38
N GLY A 97 -12.79 -10.08 30.02
CA GLY A 97 -12.05 -10.67 28.91
C GLY A 97 -12.60 -10.36 27.53
N GLN A 98 -11.76 -10.51 26.53
CA GLN A 98 -12.08 -10.30 25.11
C GLN A 98 -11.30 -11.25 24.22
N LEU A 99 -11.92 -11.71 23.15
CA LEU A 99 -11.27 -12.45 22.07
C LEU A 99 -11.67 -11.81 20.74
N GLN A 100 -10.69 -11.29 20.02
CA GLN A 100 -10.87 -10.83 18.65
C GLN A 100 -10.18 -11.79 17.68
N LYS A 101 -10.90 -12.18 16.64
CA LYS A 101 -10.36 -12.92 15.50
C LYS A 101 -10.69 -12.17 14.23
N SER A 102 -9.66 -11.86 13.44
CA SER A 102 -9.83 -11.18 12.16
C SER A 102 -9.15 -11.97 11.06
N THR A 103 -9.77 -12.04 9.92
CA THR A 103 -9.21 -12.59 8.68
C THR A 103 -9.35 -11.55 7.58
N PHE A 104 -8.29 -11.39 6.81
CA PHE A 104 -8.23 -10.49 5.65
C PHE A 104 -7.72 -11.30 4.46
N GLU A 105 -8.46 -11.29 3.39
CA GLU A 105 -8.08 -11.88 2.12
C GLU A 105 -7.93 -10.75 1.10
N ASN A 106 -6.75 -10.67 0.48
CA ASN A 106 -6.48 -9.75 -0.62
C ASN A 106 -6.05 -10.56 -1.83
N LYS A 107 -6.83 -10.51 -2.89
CA LYS A 107 -6.53 -11.13 -4.18
C LYS A 107 -6.30 -10.06 -5.21
N SER A 108 -5.18 -10.11 -5.90
CA SER A 108 -4.92 -9.23 -7.03
C SER A 108 -4.45 -10.01 -8.24
N TYR A 109 -4.78 -9.52 -9.42
CA TYR A 109 -4.19 -10.00 -10.66
C TYR A 109 -3.91 -8.83 -11.61
N ASN A 110 -2.90 -9.01 -12.44
CA ASN A 110 -2.53 -8.09 -13.50
C ASN A 110 -2.25 -8.88 -14.77
N VAL A 111 -2.91 -8.49 -15.86
CA VAL A 111 -2.65 -9.03 -17.18
C VAL A 111 -2.20 -7.89 -18.07
N GLU A 112 -1.02 -8.01 -18.64
CA GLU A 112 -0.38 -7.00 -19.48
C GLU A 112 -0.04 -7.57 -20.85
N PHE A 113 -0.35 -6.81 -21.89
CA PHE A 113 0.10 -7.06 -23.25
C PHE A 113 0.99 -5.92 -23.74
N ILE A 114 2.10 -6.27 -24.37
CA ILE A 114 3.06 -5.33 -24.96
C ILE A 114 3.37 -5.73 -26.39
N ALA A 115 3.36 -4.77 -27.30
CA ALA A 115 3.95 -4.83 -28.62
C ALA A 115 5.17 -3.87 -28.64
N ASN A 116 6.34 -4.38 -28.97
CA ASN A 116 7.56 -3.59 -29.04
C ASN A 116 8.20 -3.71 -30.42
N TYR A 117 8.49 -2.58 -31.02
CA TYR A 117 9.23 -2.48 -32.26
C TYR A 117 10.48 -1.61 -32.02
N GLN A 118 11.65 -2.12 -32.43
CA GLN A 118 12.91 -1.38 -32.35
C GLN A 118 13.67 -1.50 -33.66
N ASN A 119 14.30 -0.42 -34.08
CA ASN A 119 15.12 -0.42 -35.28
C ASN A 119 16.20 0.66 -35.21
N SER A 120 17.14 0.58 -36.12
CA SER A 120 18.25 1.52 -36.26
C SER A 120 18.36 2.00 -37.70
N PHE A 121 18.53 3.29 -37.87
CA PHE A 121 18.82 3.88 -39.18
C PHE A 121 20.08 4.78 -39.08
N LYS A 122 21.14 4.35 -39.71
CA LYS A 122 22.46 4.98 -39.60
C LYS A 122 22.91 5.07 -38.12
N ARG A 123 22.96 6.28 -37.58
CA ARG A 123 23.36 6.58 -36.20
C ARG A 123 22.17 6.92 -35.30
N PHE A 124 20.96 6.66 -35.76
CA PHE A 124 19.73 6.90 -35.04
C PHE A 124 19.09 5.56 -34.67
N ASN A 125 18.86 5.33 -33.39
CA ASN A 125 18.12 4.18 -32.90
C ASN A 125 16.78 4.63 -32.37
N TYR A 126 15.75 3.85 -32.61
CA TYR A 126 14.42 4.15 -32.07
C TYR A 126 13.69 2.85 -31.64
N GLY A 127 12.94 2.99 -30.60
CA GLY A 127 12.07 1.95 -30.06
C GLY A 127 10.68 2.49 -29.82
N ILE A 128 9.66 1.75 -30.17
CA ILE A 128 8.27 2.07 -29.93
C ILE A 128 7.65 0.90 -29.16
N THR A 129 7.08 1.18 -28.03
CA THR A 129 6.33 0.22 -27.21
C THR A 129 4.90 0.68 -27.09
N LEU A 130 3.96 -0.17 -27.41
CA LEU A 130 2.54 0.00 -27.17
C LEU A 130 2.05 -1.13 -26.27
N GLY A 131 1.20 -0.83 -25.33
CA GLY A 131 0.70 -1.85 -24.43
C GLY A 131 -0.57 -1.44 -23.71
N GLY A 132 -1.11 -2.40 -23.01
CA GLY A 132 -2.24 -2.20 -22.12
C GLY A 132 -2.23 -3.23 -21.02
N ASN A 133 -2.81 -2.90 -19.89
CA ASN A 133 -3.00 -3.85 -18.80
C ASN A 133 -4.35 -3.68 -18.11
N VAL A 134 -4.80 -4.77 -17.52
CA VAL A 134 -5.93 -4.82 -16.60
C VAL A 134 -5.39 -5.22 -15.24
N TYR A 135 -5.59 -4.38 -14.25
CA TYR A 135 -5.27 -4.64 -12.85
C TYR A 135 -6.55 -4.73 -12.03
N HIS A 136 -6.69 -5.81 -11.28
CA HIS A 136 -7.85 -6.07 -10.44
C HIS A 136 -7.43 -6.42 -9.03
N VAL A 137 -8.18 -5.90 -8.04
CA VAL A 137 -8.03 -6.26 -6.63
C VAL A 137 -9.39 -6.57 -6.03
N ASP A 138 -9.47 -7.67 -5.31
CA ASP A 138 -10.63 -8.08 -4.49
C ASP A 138 -10.14 -8.21 -3.03
N ASN A 139 -10.74 -7.47 -2.13
CA ASN A 139 -10.43 -7.51 -0.70
C ASN A 139 -11.65 -7.93 0.09
N LYS A 140 -11.45 -8.84 1.05
CA LYS A 140 -12.46 -9.28 2.00
C LYS A 140 -11.90 -9.25 3.39
N SER A 141 -12.71 -8.83 4.33
CA SER A 141 -12.39 -8.83 5.76
C SER A 141 -13.54 -9.41 6.56
N HIS A 142 -13.17 -10.14 7.59
CA HIS A 142 -14.11 -10.70 8.54
C HIS A 142 -13.51 -10.61 9.93
N THR A 143 -14.20 -9.94 10.85
CA THR A 143 -13.78 -9.75 12.24
C THR A 143 -14.88 -10.19 13.17
N ILE A 144 -14.52 -11.01 14.14
CA ILE A 144 -15.39 -11.41 15.26
C ILE A 144 -14.73 -10.85 16.52
N THR A 145 -15.46 -9.97 17.23
CA THR A 145 -15.07 -9.48 18.55
C THR A 145 -16.02 -10.08 19.59
N ALA A 146 -15.49 -10.98 20.43
CA ALA A 146 -16.23 -11.67 21.47
C ALA A 146 -15.86 -11.09 22.83
N LYS A 147 -16.85 -10.69 23.63
CA LYS A 147 -16.71 -10.03 24.93
C LYS A 147 -17.49 -10.76 26.01
N ASN A 148 -17.16 -10.48 27.26
CA ASN A 148 -17.82 -11.03 28.44
C ASN A 148 -17.69 -12.55 28.50
N MET A 149 -16.51 -13.02 28.89
CA MET A 149 -16.20 -14.44 29.06
C MET A 149 -17.00 -15.04 30.21
N SER A 150 -17.69 -16.11 29.97
CA SER A 150 -18.47 -16.86 30.96
C SER A 150 -17.79 -18.12 31.46
N MET A 151 -16.83 -18.65 30.68
CA MET A 151 -16.02 -19.85 31.04
C MET A 151 -14.56 -19.47 30.90
N HIS A 152 -13.86 -19.34 32.03
CA HIS A 152 -12.50 -18.77 32.04
C HIS A 152 -11.41 -19.78 31.64
N GLU A 153 -11.71 -21.06 31.71
CA GLU A 153 -10.74 -22.12 31.44
C GLU A 153 -10.54 -22.43 29.94
N THR A 154 -11.48 -21.98 29.11
CA THR A 154 -11.47 -22.31 27.68
C THR A 154 -11.50 -21.07 26.80
N VAL A 155 -10.43 -20.85 26.03
CA VAL A 155 -10.35 -19.73 25.06
C VAL A 155 -11.00 -20.14 23.74
N ALA A 156 -12.29 -20.07 23.69
CA ALA A 156 -13.09 -20.34 22.48
C ALA A 156 -14.18 -19.28 22.31
N LEU A 157 -14.65 -19.04 21.09
CA LEU A 157 -15.70 -18.05 20.84
C LEU A 157 -16.99 -18.37 21.62
N GLN A 158 -17.25 -19.64 21.86
CA GLN A 158 -18.42 -20.11 22.62
C GLN A 158 -18.38 -19.70 24.09
N SER A 159 -17.16 -19.48 24.64
CA SER A 159 -16.98 -19.06 26.04
C SER A 159 -17.36 -17.61 26.31
N PHE A 160 -17.75 -16.84 25.29
CA PHE A 160 -18.13 -15.44 25.41
C PHE A 160 -19.62 -15.23 25.18
N LEU A 161 -20.24 -14.39 26.01
CA LEU A 161 -21.66 -14.09 25.95
C LEU A 161 -22.05 -13.14 24.81
N GLN A 162 -21.17 -12.19 24.47
CA GLN A 162 -21.42 -11.21 23.45
C GLN A 162 -20.47 -11.43 22.27
N LYS A 163 -21.02 -11.38 21.06
CA LYS A 163 -20.24 -11.52 19.82
C LYS A 163 -20.71 -10.46 18.83
N GLU A 164 -19.77 -9.66 18.37
CA GLU A 164 -19.95 -8.68 17.31
C GLU A 164 -19.23 -9.17 16.06
N ILE A 165 -19.94 -9.24 14.95
CA ILE A 165 -19.41 -9.70 13.67
C ILE A 165 -19.40 -8.52 12.72
N THR A 166 -18.24 -8.24 12.13
CA THR A 166 -18.06 -7.21 11.10
C THR A 166 -17.50 -7.85 9.86
N GLU A 167 -18.17 -7.63 8.73
CA GLU A 167 -17.73 -8.08 7.42
C GLU A 167 -17.52 -6.87 6.51
N GLY A 168 -16.49 -6.91 5.69
CA GLY A 168 -16.20 -5.90 4.70
C GLY A 168 -15.71 -6.53 3.41
N SER A 169 -16.08 -5.95 2.29
CA SER A 169 -15.53 -6.33 1.00
C SER A 169 -15.48 -5.13 0.05
N TRP A 170 -14.45 -5.08 -0.76
CA TRP A 170 -14.37 -4.08 -1.83
C TRP A 170 -13.59 -4.65 -3.01
N ARG A 171 -13.86 -4.06 -4.18
CA ARG A 171 -13.18 -4.39 -5.44
C ARG A 171 -12.71 -3.13 -6.12
N LYS A 172 -11.61 -3.25 -6.85
CA LYS A 172 -11.05 -2.17 -7.65
C LYS A 172 -10.50 -2.75 -8.94
N GLU A 173 -10.78 -2.04 -10.04
CA GLU A 173 -10.23 -2.37 -11.34
C GLU A 173 -9.66 -1.12 -12.00
N ILE A 174 -8.49 -1.27 -12.62
CA ILE A 174 -7.85 -0.23 -13.41
C ILE A 174 -7.51 -0.81 -14.78
N ASN A 175 -8.06 -0.19 -15.82
CA ASN A 175 -7.80 -0.52 -17.22
C ASN A 175 -6.86 0.54 -17.81
N SER A 176 -5.75 0.11 -18.39
CA SER A 176 -4.68 0.99 -18.84
C SER A 176 -4.29 0.75 -20.28
N LEU A 177 -4.00 1.84 -20.98
CA LEU A 177 -3.33 1.83 -22.28
C LEU A 177 -2.11 2.74 -22.20
N PHE A 178 -0.99 2.31 -22.76
CA PHE A 178 0.23 3.11 -22.74
C PHE A 178 1.05 2.98 -24.01
N GLY A 179 1.82 4.02 -24.27
CA GLY A 179 2.79 4.06 -25.34
C GLY A 179 4.09 4.69 -24.85
N MET A 180 5.20 4.21 -25.35
CA MET A 180 6.54 4.73 -25.08
C MET A 180 7.35 4.77 -26.35
N VAL A 181 8.09 5.87 -26.53
CA VAL A 181 9.06 6.06 -27.61
C VAL A 181 10.42 6.35 -27.01
N ASN A 182 11.39 5.54 -27.35
CA ASN A 182 12.79 5.73 -26.98
C ASN A 182 13.58 6.10 -28.24
N LEU A 183 14.37 7.14 -28.15
CA LEU A 183 15.20 7.65 -29.22
C LEU A 183 16.65 7.77 -28.78
N SER A 184 17.60 7.38 -29.63
CA SER A 184 19.00 7.72 -29.40
C SER A 184 19.69 8.13 -30.69
N TRP A 185 20.61 9.07 -30.59
CA TRP A 185 21.39 9.58 -31.70
C TRP A 185 22.87 9.60 -31.38
N LYS A 186 23.64 8.85 -32.19
CA LYS A 186 25.11 8.71 -32.07
C LYS A 186 25.63 8.27 -30.71
N ASP A 187 24.79 7.62 -29.89
CA ASP A 187 25.08 7.32 -28.49
C ASP A 187 25.40 8.54 -27.62
N LEU A 188 25.04 9.72 -28.14
CA LEU A 188 25.31 11.03 -27.56
C LEU A 188 24.08 11.63 -26.92
N LEU A 189 22.94 11.55 -27.62
CA LEU A 189 21.65 12.09 -27.18
C LEU A 189 20.63 10.94 -27.03
N TYR A 190 19.90 10.98 -25.95
CA TYR A 190 18.81 10.05 -25.66
C TYR A 190 17.57 10.85 -25.29
N ALA A 191 16.43 10.39 -25.75
CA ALA A 191 15.13 10.95 -25.39
C ALA A 191 14.11 9.84 -25.22
N ASP A 192 13.31 9.96 -24.18
CA ASP A 192 12.23 9.05 -23.84
C ASP A 192 10.93 9.84 -23.70
N VAL A 193 9.87 9.39 -24.34
CA VAL A 193 8.54 9.98 -24.22
C VAL A 193 7.55 8.87 -23.86
N THR A 194 6.76 9.06 -22.82
CA THR A 194 5.71 8.11 -22.45
C THR A 194 4.36 8.81 -22.31
N LEU A 195 3.31 8.09 -22.66
CA LEU A 195 1.94 8.48 -22.38
C LEU A 195 1.18 7.25 -21.89
N ARG A 196 0.56 7.36 -20.73
CA ARG A 196 -0.32 6.33 -20.17
C ARG A 196 -1.69 6.93 -19.91
N ARG A 197 -2.73 6.19 -20.27
CA ARG A 197 -4.12 6.45 -19.97
C ARG A 197 -4.62 5.37 -19.05
N ASP A 198 -5.12 5.74 -17.87
CA ASP A 198 -5.75 4.83 -16.92
C ASP A 198 -7.23 5.16 -16.78
N GLN A 199 -8.03 4.12 -16.53
CA GLN A 199 -9.44 4.23 -16.20
C GLN A 199 -9.69 3.41 -14.93
N SER A 200 -10.07 4.08 -13.83
CA SER A 200 -10.30 3.45 -12.53
C SER A 200 -11.78 3.31 -12.21
N SER A 201 -12.15 2.16 -11.64
CA SER A 201 -13.51 1.90 -11.16
C SER A 201 -13.91 2.66 -9.90
N THR A 202 -12.94 3.29 -9.20
CA THR A 202 -13.17 4.00 -7.93
C THR A 202 -13.45 5.49 -8.11
N LEU A 203 -13.39 5.98 -9.34
CA LEU A 203 -13.66 7.38 -9.67
C LEU A 203 -15.01 7.53 -10.38
N PRO A 204 -15.66 8.73 -10.32
CA PRO A 204 -16.91 9.00 -11.00
C PRO A 204 -16.76 8.80 -12.51
N VAL A 205 -17.80 8.27 -13.17
CA VAL A 205 -17.79 7.97 -14.62
C VAL A 205 -17.28 9.15 -15.47
N ASN A 206 -17.61 10.38 -15.10
CA ASN A 206 -17.19 11.59 -15.80
C ASN A 206 -15.71 11.97 -15.57
N ASN A 207 -15.04 11.40 -14.54
CA ASN A 207 -13.68 11.72 -14.13
C ASN A 207 -12.80 10.47 -13.91
N ASN A 208 -13.22 9.29 -14.39
CA ASN A 208 -12.51 8.04 -14.13
C ASN A 208 -11.33 7.78 -15.06
N VAL A 209 -11.13 8.64 -16.05
CA VAL A 209 -10.01 8.56 -17.01
C VAL A 209 -9.00 9.66 -16.72
N TYR A 210 -7.74 9.28 -16.66
CA TYR A 210 -6.64 10.20 -16.44
C TYR A 210 -5.38 9.79 -17.22
N PHE A 211 -4.51 10.78 -17.47
CA PHE A 211 -3.34 10.61 -18.30
C PHE A 211 -2.06 10.92 -17.52
N TYR A 212 -1.01 10.17 -17.83
CA TYR A 212 0.32 10.29 -17.27
C TYR A 212 1.35 10.47 -18.38
N PRO A 213 1.57 11.69 -18.85
CA PRO A 213 2.67 11.98 -19.75
C PRO A 213 3.99 12.05 -19.02
N SER A 214 5.06 11.61 -19.67
CA SER A 214 6.43 11.91 -19.24
C SER A 214 7.34 12.15 -20.45
N VAL A 215 8.35 12.96 -20.23
CA VAL A 215 9.43 13.20 -21.18
C VAL A 215 10.75 13.27 -20.42
N GLY A 216 11.75 12.56 -20.91
CA GLY A 216 13.10 12.57 -20.40
C GLY A 216 14.11 12.72 -21.52
N GLY A 217 15.26 13.29 -21.19
CA GLY A 217 16.36 13.36 -22.11
C GLY A 217 17.70 13.31 -21.39
N SER A 218 18.71 12.79 -22.05
CA SER A 218 20.07 12.83 -21.56
C SER A 218 21.09 13.09 -22.67
N PHE A 219 22.17 13.78 -22.28
CA PHE A 219 23.22 14.18 -23.15
C PHE A 219 24.60 13.76 -22.59
N LEU A 220 25.27 12.86 -23.29
CA LEU A 220 26.59 12.37 -22.94
C LEU A 220 27.65 13.28 -23.54
N PHE A 221 27.87 14.45 -22.94
CA PHE A 221 28.79 15.45 -23.48
C PHE A 221 30.27 15.01 -23.46
N SER A 222 30.60 14.01 -22.61
CA SER A 222 31.95 13.43 -22.62
C SER A 222 32.34 12.78 -23.95
N GLU A 223 31.38 12.32 -24.75
CA GLU A 223 31.60 11.74 -26.08
C GLU A 223 32.06 12.77 -27.11
N LEU A 224 31.89 14.09 -26.85
CA LEU A 224 32.37 15.19 -27.68
C LEU A 224 33.77 15.64 -27.31
N ILE A 225 34.24 15.22 -26.15
CA ILE A 225 35.55 15.64 -25.62
C ILE A 225 36.56 14.53 -25.95
N LYS A 226 37.77 14.91 -26.40
CA LYS A 226 38.82 13.92 -26.56
C LYS A 226 39.09 13.21 -25.24
N PRO A 227 39.31 11.89 -25.27
CA PRO A 227 39.63 11.14 -24.06
C PRO A 227 40.74 11.81 -23.26
N ASN A 228 40.49 12.12 -22.00
CA ASN A 228 41.48 12.69 -21.11
C ASN A 228 41.35 12.00 -19.73
N PRO A 229 42.47 11.91 -18.99
CA PRO A 229 42.47 11.21 -17.70
C PRO A 229 41.74 11.96 -16.59
N ILE A 230 41.37 13.21 -16.77
CA ILE A 230 40.70 14.02 -15.76
C ILE A 230 39.21 13.75 -15.79
N LEU A 231 38.52 13.99 -16.92
CA LEU A 231 37.08 13.73 -17.07
C LEU A 231 36.89 12.46 -17.90
N SER A 232 36.51 11.39 -17.22
CA SER A 232 36.31 10.06 -17.83
C SER A 232 34.90 9.85 -18.35
N PHE A 233 33.90 10.54 -17.75
CA PHE A 233 32.51 10.47 -18.13
C PHE A 233 31.76 11.73 -17.71
N GLY A 234 30.85 12.19 -18.56
CA GLY A 234 30.02 13.35 -18.29
C GLY A 234 28.66 13.23 -18.98
N LYS A 235 27.59 13.24 -18.18
CA LYS A 235 26.22 13.13 -18.63
C LYS A 235 25.36 14.19 -17.96
N LEU A 236 24.58 14.92 -18.76
CA LEU A 236 23.47 15.76 -18.31
C LEU A 236 22.18 14.99 -18.51
N ARG A 237 21.21 15.14 -17.58
CA ARG A 237 19.88 14.57 -17.70
C ARG A 237 18.83 15.58 -17.25
N ALA A 238 17.68 15.56 -17.91
CA ALA A 238 16.52 16.32 -17.51
C ALA A 238 15.27 15.49 -17.79
N SER A 239 14.29 15.54 -16.89
CA SER A 239 13.02 14.85 -17.05
C SER A 239 11.88 15.63 -16.44
N TRP A 240 10.71 15.46 -17.02
CA TRP A 240 9.44 15.88 -16.47
C TRP A 240 8.44 14.74 -16.58
N ALA A 241 7.68 14.51 -15.51
CA ALA A 241 6.66 13.49 -15.46
C ALA A 241 5.44 13.98 -14.68
N GLN A 242 4.27 13.58 -15.14
CA GLN A 242 3.04 13.68 -14.38
C GLN A 242 2.60 12.28 -13.99
N VAL A 243 2.35 12.07 -12.69
CA VAL A 243 1.74 10.85 -12.15
C VAL A 243 0.45 11.20 -11.43
N GLY A 244 -0.48 10.27 -11.35
CA GLY A 244 -1.72 10.49 -10.64
C GLY A 244 -2.06 9.29 -9.75
N SER A 245 -3.05 9.48 -8.90
CA SER A 245 -3.61 8.44 -8.05
C SER A 245 -5.12 8.58 -8.04
N ASP A 246 -5.80 7.46 -8.08
CA ASP A 246 -7.25 7.40 -7.93
C ASP A 246 -7.68 7.42 -6.45
N ALA A 247 -8.97 7.27 -6.20
CA ALA A 247 -9.56 7.21 -4.87
C ALA A 247 -9.60 5.77 -4.33
N ASP A 248 -9.78 5.65 -3.01
CA ASP A 248 -10.16 4.39 -2.41
C ASP A 248 -11.62 4.01 -2.79
N PRO A 249 -11.99 2.72 -2.77
CA PRO A 249 -13.35 2.30 -2.99
C PRO A 249 -14.35 2.96 -2.01
N PHE A 250 -15.58 3.17 -2.46
CA PHE A 250 -16.70 3.71 -1.68
C PHE A 250 -16.58 5.17 -1.22
N MET A 251 -15.71 5.97 -1.83
CA MET A 251 -15.58 7.39 -1.48
C MET A 251 -16.58 8.31 -2.19
N LEU A 252 -17.40 7.80 -3.11
CA LEU A 252 -18.30 8.61 -3.95
C LEU A 252 -19.70 8.78 -3.38
N ASP A 253 -20.14 7.84 -2.54
CA ASP A 253 -21.50 7.80 -2.03
C ASP A 253 -21.54 7.59 -0.52
N LEU A 254 -22.66 8.01 0.08
CA LEU A 254 -22.95 7.69 1.49
C LEU A 254 -23.33 6.22 1.60
N ASN A 255 -22.68 5.51 2.50
CA ASN A 255 -22.95 4.10 2.76
C ASN A 255 -23.75 3.92 4.06
N TYR A 256 -24.64 2.94 4.06
CA TYR A 256 -25.28 2.48 5.28
C TYR A 256 -24.34 1.55 6.03
N ILE A 257 -24.19 1.81 7.33
CA ILE A 257 -23.50 0.90 8.24
C ILE A 257 -24.58 0.10 8.95
N MET A 258 -24.62 -1.21 8.71
CA MET A 258 -25.52 -2.12 9.42
C MET A 258 -24.97 -2.39 10.82
N THR A 259 -25.85 -2.42 11.81
CA THR A 259 -25.48 -2.73 13.19
C THR A 259 -25.94 -4.15 13.55
N ASP A 260 -25.35 -4.69 14.59
CA ASP A 260 -25.78 -5.96 15.22
C ASP A 260 -27.09 -5.82 16.04
N LYS A 261 -27.60 -4.58 16.17
CA LYS A 261 -28.83 -4.28 16.88
C LYS A 261 -30.04 -4.48 15.99
N THR A 262 -31.13 -4.98 16.60
CA THR A 262 -32.41 -5.18 15.92
C THR A 262 -33.50 -4.33 16.58
N PHE A 263 -34.47 -3.92 15.79
CA PHE A 263 -35.73 -3.35 16.26
C PHE A 263 -36.85 -4.29 15.84
N GLY A 264 -37.39 -5.06 16.81
CA GLY A 264 -38.23 -6.19 16.51
C GLY A 264 -37.52 -7.27 15.69
N ASN A 265 -38.03 -7.60 14.52
CA ASN A 265 -37.42 -8.54 13.56
C ASN A 265 -36.57 -7.86 12.46
N TYR A 266 -36.31 -6.56 12.57
CA TYR A 266 -35.61 -5.80 11.55
C TYR A 266 -34.20 -5.47 12.01
N SER A 267 -33.22 -5.65 11.13
CA SER A 267 -31.88 -5.16 11.33
C SER A 267 -31.86 -3.64 11.28
N THR A 268 -31.07 -3.00 12.13
CA THR A 268 -30.89 -1.54 12.13
C THR A 268 -29.60 -1.15 11.45
N GLY A 269 -29.56 0.06 10.92
CA GLY A 269 -28.38 0.65 10.31
C GLY A 269 -28.47 2.16 10.36
N TYR A 270 -27.34 2.81 10.13
CA TYR A 270 -27.26 4.27 10.06
C TYR A 270 -26.36 4.71 8.91
N ILE A 271 -26.55 5.96 8.45
CA ILE A 271 -25.64 6.57 7.47
C ILE A 271 -24.47 7.17 8.23
N SER A 272 -23.24 6.80 7.86
CA SER A 272 -22.06 7.43 8.42
C SER A 272 -22.01 8.90 8.01
N THR A 273 -22.10 9.81 8.97
CA THR A 273 -22.09 11.27 8.73
C THR A 273 -20.71 11.89 8.91
N GLY A 274 -19.67 11.09 9.17
CA GLY A 274 -18.32 11.58 9.42
C GLY A 274 -17.64 12.23 8.21
N THR A 275 -18.10 11.92 7.01
CA THR A 275 -17.57 12.49 5.77
C THR A 275 -18.70 12.63 4.75
N ILE A 276 -18.82 13.79 4.13
CA ILE A 276 -19.73 14.02 3.01
C ILE A 276 -18.97 13.69 1.72
N PRO A 277 -19.39 12.67 0.95
CA PRO A 277 -18.73 12.29 -0.29
C PRO A 277 -18.80 13.40 -1.34
N ASN A 278 -17.73 13.51 -2.12
CA ASN A 278 -17.71 14.38 -3.30
C ASN A 278 -17.96 13.54 -4.56
N LYS A 279 -19.13 13.69 -5.17
CA LYS A 279 -19.52 12.98 -6.40
C LYS A 279 -18.69 13.38 -7.63
N ASP A 280 -17.99 14.51 -7.57
CA ASP A 280 -17.13 15.04 -8.65
C ASP A 280 -15.64 14.85 -8.35
N LEU A 281 -15.29 13.83 -7.57
CA LEU A 281 -13.90 13.51 -7.27
C LEU A 281 -13.07 13.44 -8.54
N LYS A 282 -11.89 14.04 -8.48
CA LYS A 282 -10.88 14.00 -9.55
C LYS A 282 -9.67 13.23 -9.05
N PRO A 283 -8.95 12.55 -9.95
CA PRO A 283 -7.69 11.91 -9.57
C PRO A 283 -6.69 12.96 -9.07
N SER A 284 -5.93 12.62 -8.07
CA SER A 284 -4.79 13.45 -7.65
C SER A 284 -3.72 13.42 -8.74
N LYS A 285 -2.96 14.51 -8.86
CA LYS A 285 -1.89 14.66 -9.86
C LYS A 285 -0.63 15.22 -9.21
N THR A 286 0.48 14.58 -9.45
CA THR A 286 1.80 15.05 -9.03
C THR A 286 2.65 15.30 -10.26
N ASN A 287 3.13 16.53 -10.42
CA ASN A 287 4.07 16.93 -11.46
C ASN A 287 5.46 16.96 -10.85
N SER A 288 6.40 16.24 -11.45
CA SER A 288 7.78 16.17 -11.06
C SER A 288 8.68 16.70 -12.16
N PHE A 289 9.64 17.51 -11.80
CA PHE A 289 10.71 17.96 -12.67
C PHE A 289 12.05 17.61 -12.03
N GLU A 290 12.96 17.06 -12.83
CA GLU A 290 14.29 16.69 -12.39
C GLU A 290 15.34 17.14 -13.40
N ILE A 291 16.48 17.63 -12.90
CA ILE A 291 17.67 17.88 -13.68
C ILE A 291 18.89 17.36 -12.91
N GLY A 292 19.79 16.69 -13.61
CA GLY A 292 20.95 16.09 -12.96
C GLY A 292 22.19 16.07 -13.83
N VAL A 293 23.33 15.96 -13.18
CA VAL A 293 24.63 15.76 -13.80
C VAL A 293 25.34 14.59 -13.15
N ASP A 294 25.89 13.72 -13.99
CA ASP A 294 26.70 12.57 -13.57
C ASP A 294 28.11 12.75 -14.20
N LEU A 295 29.11 12.81 -13.33
CA LEU A 295 30.50 13.04 -13.70
C LEU A 295 31.39 11.94 -13.11
N LYS A 296 32.36 11.45 -13.90
CA LYS A 296 33.40 10.56 -13.41
C LYS A 296 34.77 11.10 -13.82
N PHE A 297 35.66 11.01 -12.87
CA PHE A 297 37.03 11.57 -13.01
C PHE A 297 38.10 10.50 -12.77
N LEU A 298 39.30 10.76 -13.21
CA LEU A 298 40.52 9.98 -12.95
C LEU A 298 40.34 8.48 -13.29
N ASN A 299 39.92 8.20 -14.54
CA ASN A 299 39.63 6.84 -15.01
C ASN A 299 38.54 6.13 -14.14
N ASN A 300 37.46 6.86 -13.86
CA ASN A 300 36.32 6.40 -13.05
C ASN A 300 36.63 6.13 -11.56
N ARG A 301 37.71 6.66 -11.00
CA ARG A 301 38.05 6.50 -9.59
C ARG A 301 37.21 7.40 -8.66
N ILE A 302 36.76 8.54 -9.17
CA ILE A 302 35.91 9.49 -8.44
C ILE A 302 34.64 9.68 -9.25
N GLY A 303 33.50 9.52 -8.61
CA GLY A 303 32.15 9.75 -9.18
C GLY A 303 31.42 10.85 -8.41
N LEU A 304 30.72 11.73 -9.13
CA LEU A 304 29.85 12.76 -8.60
C LEU A 304 28.51 12.66 -9.34
N ASP A 305 27.42 12.43 -8.61
CA ASP A 305 26.04 12.54 -9.10
C ASP A 305 25.33 13.64 -8.31
N PHE A 306 24.83 14.63 -9.02
CA PHE A 306 24.02 15.69 -8.44
C PHE A 306 22.68 15.77 -9.16
N THR A 307 21.57 15.77 -8.38
CA THR A 307 20.23 15.88 -8.91
C THR A 307 19.43 16.91 -8.13
N TYR A 308 18.85 17.86 -8.84
CA TYR A 308 17.81 18.74 -8.33
C TYR A 308 16.46 18.25 -8.79
N TYR A 309 15.50 18.16 -7.89
CA TYR A 309 14.13 17.79 -8.20
C TYR A 309 13.12 18.74 -7.54
N LYS A 310 11.96 18.87 -8.19
CA LYS A 310 10.81 19.64 -7.68
C LYS A 310 9.54 18.89 -7.99
N GLN A 311 8.69 18.72 -6.96
CA GLN A 311 7.40 18.06 -7.07
C GLN A 311 6.27 18.96 -6.58
N ASN A 312 5.14 18.95 -7.31
CA ASN A 312 3.92 19.65 -6.94
C ASN A 312 2.73 18.70 -7.09
N SER A 313 1.95 18.54 -6.02
CA SER A 313 0.73 17.71 -6.03
C SER A 313 -0.52 18.58 -5.97
N ASN A 314 -1.48 18.25 -6.83
CA ASN A 314 -2.77 18.93 -6.94
C ASN A 314 -3.92 17.92 -6.84
N ASN A 315 -5.11 18.38 -6.50
CA ASN A 315 -6.32 17.56 -6.33
C ASN A 315 -6.10 16.40 -5.35
N GLN A 316 -5.38 16.62 -4.26
CA GLN A 316 -5.22 15.60 -3.23
C GLN A 316 -6.58 15.27 -2.62
N ILE A 317 -6.86 13.96 -2.53
CA ILE A 317 -8.09 13.46 -1.90
C ILE A 317 -7.84 13.40 -0.41
N MET A 318 -8.55 14.24 0.37
CA MET A 318 -8.43 14.30 1.81
C MET A 318 -9.77 14.70 2.44
N ASN A 319 -9.98 14.29 3.68
CA ASN A 319 -11.10 14.78 4.48
C ASN A 319 -10.82 16.22 4.91
N VAL A 320 -11.74 17.11 4.62
CA VAL A 320 -11.69 18.52 5.04
C VAL A 320 -12.74 18.74 6.11
N ALA A 321 -12.33 19.30 7.25
CA ALA A 321 -13.28 19.69 8.29
C ALA A 321 -14.17 20.82 7.74
N THR A 322 -15.50 20.63 7.83
CA THR A 322 -16.46 21.70 7.55
C THR A 322 -16.61 22.59 8.76
N SER A 323 -16.77 23.91 8.55
CA SER A 323 -17.11 24.85 9.63
C SER A 323 -18.44 24.40 10.25
N VAL A 324 -18.46 24.26 11.57
CA VAL A 324 -19.70 24.08 12.32
C VAL A 324 -20.33 25.47 12.40
N THR A 325 -21.33 25.72 11.56
CA THR A 325 -22.18 26.93 11.62
C THR A 325 -23.32 26.70 12.58
#